data_75898ac79922b7130a951ad3a9e2120f
#
_entry.id   75898ac79922b7130a951ad3a9e2120f
#
_cell.length_a   1.000
_cell.length_b   1.000
_cell.length_c   1.000
_cell.angle_alpha   90.00
_cell.angle_beta   90.00
_cell.angle_gamma   90.00
#
_symmetry.space_group_name_H-M   'P 1'
#
loop_
_entity.id
_entity.type
_entity.pdbx_description
1 polymer ?
#
loop_
_entity_poly.entity_id
_entity_poly.type
_entity_poly.pdbx_seq_one_letter_code
_entity_poly.pdbx_strand_id
1 'polypeptide(L)'
;MSDDLTGFISRDGAELFTDSRAVALAFKKRHKNVLRIIDAMQRSDRAEIAEHGRLNFEPSSYVNAQGKRQPMYRMTPKGLSELTMSFSGDDARVIRIRFINAFEEVANRLADGERTIAERLHDFVRRAIPSATKGKIGSKFMYVRRR
;
A
#
# COMPACT_ATOMS: atom_id res chain seq x y z
N MET A 1 4.20 1.01 -23.43
CA MET A 1 3.84 0.32 -22.24
C MET A 1 4.43 0.95 -21.01
N SER A 2 3.61 1.27 -20.10
CA SER A 2 4.08 1.94 -18.90
C SER A 2 4.64 0.93 -17.91
N ASP A 3 5.77 1.25 -17.34
CA ASP A 3 6.33 0.45 -16.26
C ASP A 3 5.78 0.90 -14.91
N ASP A 4 4.88 1.85 -14.93
CA ASP A 4 4.37 2.46 -13.72
C ASP A 4 3.21 1.64 -13.15
N LEU A 5 3.38 1.09 -11.99
CA LEU A 5 2.37 0.30 -11.31
C LEU A 5 1.61 1.09 -10.24
N THR A 6 1.78 2.42 -10.20
CA THR A 6 1.07 3.21 -9.19
C THR A 6 -0.44 3.10 -9.32
N GLY A 7 -0.94 2.81 -10.52
CA GLY A 7 -2.37 2.61 -10.72
C GLY A 7 -2.92 1.38 -10.01
N PHE A 8 -2.05 0.44 -9.61
CA PHE A 8 -2.46 -0.74 -8.87
C PHE A 8 -2.43 -0.53 -7.35
N ILE A 9 -2.01 0.65 -6.91
CA ILE A 9 -1.92 0.95 -5.49
C ILE A 9 -3.13 1.75 -5.08
N SER A 10 -3.81 1.28 -4.04
CA SER A 10 -4.96 1.97 -3.46
C SER A 10 -4.63 2.43 -2.07
N ARG A 11 -5.44 3.31 -1.53
CA ARG A 11 -5.21 3.77 -0.16
C ARG A 11 -6.51 3.85 0.61
N ASP A 12 -6.39 3.67 1.91
CA ASP A 12 -7.49 3.84 2.85
C ASP A 12 -6.89 4.66 4.00
N GLY A 13 -7.17 5.96 4.01
CA GLY A 13 -6.46 6.85 4.92
C GLY A 13 -4.99 6.90 4.55
N ALA A 14 -4.13 6.60 5.50
CA ALA A 14 -2.69 6.57 5.29
C ALA A 14 -2.18 5.19 4.88
N GLU A 15 -3.05 4.18 4.91
CA GLU A 15 -2.64 2.83 4.58
C GLU A 15 -2.70 2.59 3.08
N LEU A 16 -1.65 1.98 2.56
CA LEU A 16 -1.57 1.64 1.15
C LEU A 16 -1.72 0.14 0.97
N PHE A 17 -2.38 -0.24 -0.11
CA PHE A 17 -2.59 -1.65 -0.39
C PHE A 17 -2.74 -1.87 -1.89
N THR A 18 -2.56 -3.11 -2.30
CA THR A 18 -2.95 -3.56 -3.63
C THR A 18 -3.85 -4.78 -3.44
N ASP A 19 -4.20 -5.47 -4.53
CA ASP A 19 -5.08 -6.62 -4.39
C ASP A 19 -4.56 -7.78 -5.22
N SER A 20 -5.16 -8.95 -4.97
CA SER A 20 -4.72 -10.19 -5.60
C SER A 20 -4.94 -10.19 -7.10
N ARG A 21 -5.92 -9.44 -7.60
CA ARG A 21 -6.15 -9.36 -9.03
C ARG A 21 -5.06 -8.56 -9.73
N ALA A 22 -4.66 -7.44 -9.11
CA ALA A 22 -3.57 -6.63 -9.65
C ALA A 22 -2.27 -7.43 -9.70
N VAL A 23 -2.01 -8.19 -8.63
CA VAL A 23 -0.82 -9.03 -8.58
C VAL A 23 -0.87 -10.10 -9.67
N ALA A 24 -2.00 -10.77 -9.82
CA ALA A 24 -2.13 -11.79 -10.85
C ALA A 24 -1.88 -11.21 -12.23
N LEU A 25 -2.45 -10.03 -12.50
CA LEU A 25 -2.28 -9.40 -13.79
C LEU A 25 -0.82 -8.99 -14.03
N ALA A 26 -0.22 -8.33 -13.06
CA ALA A 26 1.15 -7.83 -13.24
C ALA A 26 2.17 -8.95 -13.38
N PHE A 27 2.01 -10.03 -12.63
CA PHE A 27 2.95 -11.15 -12.65
C PHE A 27 2.58 -12.21 -13.67
N LYS A 28 1.49 -12.01 -14.40
CA LYS A 28 1.00 -12.95 -15.42
C LYS A 28 0.74 -14.32 -14.81
N LYS A 29 0.07 -14.33 -13.67
CA LYS A 29 -0.33 -15.55 -12.98
C LYS A 29 -1.85 -15.64 -13.00
N ARG A 30 -2.36 -16.86 -12.87
CA ARG A 30 -3.80 -17.03 -12.75
C ARG A 30 -4.23 -16.59 -11.36
N HIS A 31 -5.33 -15.86 -11.30
CA HIS A 31 -5.81 -15.32 -10.02
C HIS A 31 -6.09 -16.44 -9.02
N LYS A 32 -6.64 -17.56 -9.49
CA LYS A 32 -6.91 -18.68 -8.58
C LYS A 32 -5.63 -19.24 -7.95
N ASN A 33 -4.52 -19.17 -8.65
CA ASN A 33 -3.25 -19.63 -8.09
C ASN A 33 -2.74 -18.68 -7.04
N VAL A 34 -2.92 -17.38 -7.27
CA VAL A 34 -2.55 -16.37 -6.28
C VAL A 34 -3.40 -16.57 -5.01
N LEU A 35 -4.71 -16.76 -5.19
CA LEU A 35 -5.58 -16.99 -4.04
C LEU A 35 -5.18 -18.23 -3.27
N ARG A 36 -4.77 -19.28 -3.97
CA ARG A 36 -4.37 -20.54 -3.31
C ARG A 36 -3.14 -20.34 -2.45
N ILE A 37 -2.18 -19.55 -2.92
CA ILE A 37 -0.98 -19.28 -2.15
C ILE A 37 -1.33 -18.51 -0.87
N ILE A 38 -2.20 -17.52 -0.98
CA ILE A 38 -2.61 -16.73 0.18
C ILE A 38 -3.37 -17.61 1.17
N ASP A 39 -4.29 -18.43 0.67
CA ASP A 39 -5.05 -19.33 1.54
C ASP A 39 -4.12 -20.30 2.26
N ALA A 40 -3.14 -20.83 1.57
CA ALA A 40 -2.19 -21.76 2.17
C ALA A 40 -1.39 -21.07 3.28
N MET A 41 -1.03 -19.82 3.06
CA MET A 41 -0.32 -19.07 4.07
C MET A 41 -1.15 -18.91 5.34
N GLN A 42 -2.42 -18.57 5.18
CA GLN A 42 -3.31 -18.35 6.32
C GLN A 42 -3.64 -19.63 7.07
N ARG A 43 -3.53 -20.78 6.40
CA ARG A 43 -3.80 -22.08 7.02
C ARG A 43 -2.54 -22.79 7.47
N SER A 44 -1.41 -22.14 7.45
CA SER A 44 -0.15 -22.79 7.79
C SER A 44 -0.14 -23.27 9.23
N ASP A 45 0.52 -24.40 9.46
CA ASP A 45 0.72 -24.92 10.80
C ASP A 45 1.74 -24.09 11.57
N ARG A 46 2.55 -23.30 10.86
CA ARG A 46 3.51 -22.44 11.51
C ARG A 46 2.82 -21.16 11.92
N ALA A 47 2.78 -20.88 13.19
CA ALA A 47 2.03 -19.73 13.72
C ALA A 47 2.48 -18.41 13.12
N GLU A 48 3.78 -18.24 12.93
CA GLU A 48 4.29 -17.00 12.34
C GLU A 48 3.81 -16.79 10.94
N ILE A 49 3.73 -17.87 10.16
CA ILE A 49 3.26 -17.77 8.77
C ILE A 49 1.78 -17.44 8.74
N ALA A 50 1.00 -18.16 9.55
CA ALA A 50 -0.45 -17.94 9.59
C ALA A 50 -0.79 -16.54 10.05
N GLU A 51 -0.07 -16.03 11.01
CA GLU A 51 -0.31 -14.69 11.53
C GLU A 51 0.06 -13.62 10.51
N HIS A 52 1.19 -13.79 9.83
CA HIS A 52 1.56 -12.88 8.75
C HIS A 52 0.46 -12.87 7.68
N GLY A 53 -0.08 -14.04 7.37
CA GLY A 53 -1.16 -14.13 6.40
C GLY A 53 -2.40 -13.37 6.83
N ARG A 54 -2.77 -13.48 8.10
CA ARG A 54 -3.96 -12.78 8.59
C ARG A 54 -3.75 -11.28 8.66
N LEU A 55 -2.58 -10.84 9.04
CA LEU A 55 -2.32 -9.42 9.22
C LEU A 55 -2.15 -8.67 7.91
N ASN A 56 -1.70 -9.35 6.88
CA ASN A 56 -1.31 -8.67 5.65
C ASN A 56 -2.21 -8.96 4.45
N PHE A 57 -3.20 -9.85 4.61
CA PHE A 57 -4.14 -10.16 3.54
C PHE A 57 -5.55 -10.11 4.09
N GLU A 58 -6.36 -9.25 3.52
CA GLU A 58 -7.73 -9.05 3.96
C GLU A 58 -8.70 -9.56 2.90
N PRO A 59 -9.63 -10.46 3.26
CA PRO A 59 -10.63 -10.91 2.29
C PRO A 59 -11.45 -9.75 1.76
N SER A 60 -11.70 -9.77 0.47
CA SER A 60 -12.50 -8.78 -0.20
C SER A 60 -13.22 -9.44 -1.37
N SER A 61 -13.88 -8.67 -2.19
CA SER A 61 -14.60 -9.21 -3.33
C SER A 61 -14.63 -8.21 -4.47
N TYR A 62 -14.91 -8.71 -5.66
CA TYR A 62 -15.13 -7.87 -6.83
C TYR A 62 -16.26 -8.48 -7.65
N VAL A 63 -16.81 -7.69 -8.57
CA VAL A 63 -17.86 -8.18 -9.45
C VAL A 63 -17.24 -8.45 -10.81
N ASN A 64 -17.42 -9.68 -11.31
CA ASN A 64 -16.82 -10.06 -12.58
C ASN A 64 -17.67 -9.60 -13.77
N ALA A 65 -17.22 -9.95 -14.96
CA ALA A 65 -17.89 -9.51 -16.19
C ALA A 65 -19.32 -10.04 -16.31
N GLN A 66 -19.62 -11.15 -15.65
CA GLN A 66 -20.96 -11.72 -15.65
C GLN A 66 -21.84 -11.19 -14.53
N GLY A 67 -21.38 -10.19 -13.80
CA GLY A 67 -22.13 -9.61 -12.71
C GLY A 67 -22.11 -10.41 -11.43
N LYS A 68 -21.24 -11.40 -11.32
CA LYS A 68 -21.16 -12.22 -10.13
C LYS A 68 -20.05 -11.73 -9.21
N ARG A 69 -20.33 -11.81 -7.90
CA ARG A 69 -19.35 -11.43 -6.89
C ARG A 69 -18.36 -12.56 -6.71
N GLN A 70 -17.09 -12.22 -6.77
CA GLN A 70 -16.00 -13.18 -6.68
C GLN A 70 -15.02 -12.76 -5.58
N PRO A 71 -14.34 -13.70 -4.95
CA PRO A 71 -13.41 -13.37 -3.87
C PRO A 71 -12.09 -12.83 -4.39
N MET A 72 -11.49 -11.98 -3.58
CA MET A 72 -10.12 -11.53 -3.78
C MET A 72 -9.55 -11.14 -2.42
N TYR A 73 -8.27 -10.81 -2.38
CA TYR A 73 -7.63 -10.32 -1.17
C TYR A 73 -7.03 -8.95 -1.44
N ARG A 74 -7.16 -8.08 -0.46
CA ARG A 74 -6.36 -6.85 -0.42
C ARG A 74 -5.10 -7.18 0.36
N MET A 75 -3.99 -6.55 0.04
CA MET A 75 -2.74 -6.87 0.71
C MET A 75 -1.88 -5.64 0.90
N THR A 76 -1.14 -5.67 2.00
CA THR A 76 -0.18 -4.64 2.33
C THR A 76 1.10 -4.82 1.52
N PRO A 77 2.00 -3.84 1.52
CA PRO A 77 3.31 -4.04 0.89
C PRO A 77 4.07 -5.24 1.46
N LYS A 78 3.96 -5.49 2.76
CA LYS A 78 4.59 -6.66 3.35
C LYS A 78 3.99 -7.96 2.80
N GLY A 79 2.66 -7.97 2.66
CA GLY A 79 1.99 -9.13 2.08
C GLY A 79 2.42 -9.39 0.66
N LEU A 80 2.50 -8.33 -0.14
CA LEU A 80 2.95 -8.47 -1.51
C LEU A 80 4.37 -9.02 -1.58
N SER A 81 5.26 -8.51 -0.73
CA SER A 81 6.64 -8.96 -0.75
C SER A 81 6.74 -10.45 -0.43
N GLU A 82 6.03 -10.89 0.60
CA GLU A 82 6.08 -12.30 0.97
C GLU A 82 5.46 -13.20 -0.09
N LEU A 83 4.30 -12.80 -0.60
CA LEU A 83 3.60 -13.58 -1.62
C LEU A 83 4.46 -13.77 -2.86
N THR A 84 5.07 -12.69 -3.33
CA THR A 84 5.79 -12.72 -4.60
C THR A 84 7.16 -13.37 -4.51
N MET A 85 7.64 -13.63 -3.30
CA MET A 85 8.88 -14.38 -3.17
C MET A 85 8.75 -15.80 -3.68
N SER A 86 7.54 -16.32 -3.78
CA SER A 86 7.33 -17.64 -4.36
C SER A 86 7.37 -17.62 -5.89
N PHE A 87 7.36 -16.45 -6.51
CA PHE A 87 7.46 -16.32 -7.96
C PHE A 87 8.92 -16.22 -8.35
N SER A 88 9.35 -17.11 -9.21
CA SER A 88 10.77 -17.21 -9.55
C SER A 88 11.10 -16.46 -10.84
N GLY A 89 12.39 -16.24 -11.03
CA GLY A 89 12.90 -15.68 -12.27
C GLY A 89 13.08 -14.16 -12.20
N ASP A 90 13.85 -13.66 -13.15
CA ASP A 90 14.18 -12.24 -13.19
C ASP A 90 13.00 -11.38 -13.55
N ASP A 91 12.09 -11.90 -14.39
CA ASP A 91 10.90 -11.13 -14.74
C ASP A 91 10.05 -10.85 -13.50
N ALA A 92 9.88 -11.87 -12.65
CA ALA A 92 9.11 -11.68 -11.42
C ALA A 92 9.81 -10.71 -10.48
N ARG A 93 11.14 -10.80 -10.43
CA ARG A 93 11.90 -9.88 -9.58
C ARG A 93 11.74 -8.45 -10.03
N VAL A 94 11.76 -8.20 -11.33
CA VAL A 94 11.57 -6.84 -11.86
C VAL A 94 10.20 -6.31 -11.50
N ILE A 95 9.16 -7.13 -11.65
CA ILE A 95 7.79 -6.69 -11.30
C ILE A 95 7.69 -6.41 -9.82
N ARG A 96 8.31 -7.23 -8.98
CA ARG A 96 8.30 -7.00 -7.53
C ARG A 96 8.95 -5.67 -7.19
N ILE A 97 10.08 -5.37 -7.81
CA ILE A 97 10.76 -4.10 -7.59
C ILE A 97 9.88 -2.93 -8.02
N ARG A 98 9.20 -3.07 -9.15
CA ARG A 98 8.29 -2.02 -9.62
C ARG A 98 7.13 -1.79 -8.67
N PHE A 99 6.58 -2.85 -8.08
CA PHE A 99 5.53 -2.70 -7.08
C PHE A 99 6.04 -1.98 -5.83
N ILE A 100 7.22 -2.38 -5.36
CA ILE A 100 7.81 -1.74 -4.18
C ILE A 100 8.03 -0.26 -4.46
N ASN A 101 8.55 0.07 -5.63
CA ASN A 101 8.76 1.46 -6.01
C ASN A 101 7.44 2.22 -6.13
N ALA A 102 6.40 1.55 -6.63
CA ALA A 102 5.09 2.18 -6.75
C ALA A 102 4.50 2.52 -5.38
N PHE A 103 4.61 1.60 -4.42
CA PHE A 103 4.17 1.88 -3.06
C PHE A 103 4.92 3.07 -2.47
N GLU A 104 6.23 3.09 -2.68
CA GLU A 104 7.04 4.18 -2.15
C GLU A 104 6.68 5.51 -2.78
N GLU A 105 6.44 5.51 -4.07
CA GLU A 105 6.08 6.74 -4.77
C GLU A 105 4.73 7.29 -4.26
N VAL A 106 3.75 6.42 -4.10
CA VAL A 106 2.45 6.87 -3.58
C VAL A 106 2.59 7.38 -2.15
N ALA A 107 3.38 6.68 -1.33
CA ALA A 107 3.63 7.12 0.04
C ALA A 107 4.28 8.50 0.07
N ASN A 108 5.22 8.74 -0.83
CA ASN A 108 5.89 10.04 -0.90
C ASN A 108 4.93 11.16 -1.35
N ARG A 109 4.05 10.86 -2.29
CA ARG A 109 3.04 11.84 -2.70
C ARG A 109 2.12 12.22 -1.55
N LEU A 110 1.73 11.24 -0.74
CA LEU A 110 0.90 11.51 0.43
C LEU A 110 1.64 12.37 1.44
N ALA A 111 2.89 12.03 1.71
CA ALA A 111 3.69 12.81 2.66
C ALA A 111 3.88 14.23 2.17
N ASP A 112 4.10 14.42 0.87
CA ASP A 112 4.23 15.76 0.30
C ASP A 112 2.94 16.54 0.41
N GLY A 113 1.81 15.89 0.18
CA GLY A 113 0.51 16.54 0.32
C GLY A 113 0.25 16.99 1.74
N GLU A 114 0.57 16.15 2.71
CA GLU A 114 0.41 16.49 4.11
C GLU A 114 1.32 17.65 4.51
N ARG A 115 2.55 17.63 4.03
CA ARG A 115 3.49 18.70 4.32
C ARG A 115 2.99 20.03 3.75
N THR A 116 2.47 20.00 2.52
CA THR A 116 1.95 21.21 1.89
C THR A 116 0.78 21.78 2.66
N ILE A 117 -0.13 20.92 3.12
CA ILE A 117 -1.27 21.37 3.91
C ILE A 117 -0.80 21.98 5.23
N ALA A 118 0.13 21.33 5.89
CA ALA A 118 0.67 21.84 7.16
C ALA A 118 1.34 23.19 6.97
N GLU A 119 2.08 23.34 5.89
CA GLU A 119 2.74 24.62 5.59
C GLU A 119 1.74 25.73 5.33
N ARG A 120 0.69 25.43 4.58
CA ARG A 120 -0.35 26.42 4.31
C ARG A 120 -1.08 26.84 5.58
N LEU A 121 -1.36 25.86 6.43
CA LEU A 121 -2.03 26.15 7.69
C LEU A 121 -1.15 27.00 8.59
N HIS A 122 0.12 26.67 8.67
CA HIS A 122 1.06 27.42 9.47
C HIS A 122 1.15 28.87 8.98
N ASP A 123 1.20 29.08 7.68
CA ASP A 123 1.25 30.42 7.11
C ASP A 123 -0.03 31.20 7.42
N PHE A 124 -1.18 30.52 7.34
CA PHE A 124 -2.45 31.17 7.65
C PHE A 124 -2.49 31.63 9.10
N VAL A 125 -2.11 30.76 10.02
CA VAL A 125 -2.10 31.07 11.45
C VAL A 125 -1.15 32.23 11.72
N ARG A 126 0.02 32.21 11.12
CA ARG A 126 1.02 33.25 11.34
C ARG A 126 0.53 34.59 10.87
N ARG A 127 -0.21 34.64 9.77
CA ARG A 127 -0.74 35.91 9.28
C ARG A 127 -1.92 36.38 10.11
N ALA A 128 -2.76 35.46 10.57
CA ALA A 128 -3.94 35.81 11.33
C ALA A 128 -3.60 36.26 12.75
N ILE A 129 -2.59 35.62 13.37
CA ILE A 129 -2.22 35.90 14.76
C ILE A 129 -0.70 36.04 14.85
N PRO A 130 -0.16 37.13 14.31
CA PRO A 130 1.31 37.22 14.16
C PRO A 130 2.08 37.22 15.47
N SER A 131 1.55 37.81 16.51
CA SER A 131 2.29 37.92 17.75
C SER A 131 2.22 36.68 18.61
N ALA A 132 1.28 35.80 18.36
CA ALA A 132 1.06 34.65 19.20
C ALA A 132 1.78 33.40 18.76
N THR A 133 2.33 33.38 17.57
CA THR A 133 2.78 32.13 17.01
C THR A 133 4.26 31.96 16.86
N LYS A 134 5.03 32.99 17.25
CA LYS A 134 6.39 32.89 16.97
C LYS A 134 7.08 31.70 17.46
N GLY A 135 7.55 30.88 16.57
CA GLY A 135 8.48 29.81 16.84
C GLY A 135 7.94 28.54 17.44
N LYS A 136 7.06 28.63 18.42
CA LYS A 136 6.67 27.46 19.16
C LYS A 136 5.84 26.47 18.38
N ILE A 137 4.93 26.96 17.60
CA ILE A 137 4.06 26.08 16.82
C ILE A 137 4.87 25.34 15.78
N GLY A 138 5.81 26.02 15.18
CA GLY A 138 6.66 25.37 14.19
C GLY A 138 7.41 24.19 14.75
N SER A 139 7.95 24.32 15.96
CA SER A 139 8.67 23.24 16.58
C SER A 139 7.79 22.02 16.81
N LYS A 140 6.59 22.24 17.24
CA LYS A 140 5.69 21.13 17.48
C LYS A 140 5.32 20.37 16.21
N PHE A 141 5.13 21.09 15.13
CA PHE A 141 4.84 20.43 13.89
C PHE A 141 5.98 19.55 13.43
N MET A 142 7.20 19.97 13.66
CA MET A 142 8.32 19.17 13.25
C MET A 142 8.33 17.82 13.94
N TYR A 143 7.95 17.79 15.21
CA TYR A 143 7.90 16.52 15.87
C TYR A 143 6.84 15.61 15.38
N VAL A 144 5.68 16.12 15.08
CA VAL A 144 4.57 15.31 14.64
C VAL A 144 4.89 14.54 13.38
N ARG A 145 5.78 15.14 12.57
CA ARG A 145 6.03 14.51 11.37
C ARG A 145 6.89 13.36 11.37
N ARG A 146 7.64 13.16 12.30
CA ARG A 146 8.52 12.17 12.30
C ARG A 146 8.01 10.93 12.38
N ARG A 147 8.08 10.19 11.80
CA ARG A 147 7.78 8.95 11.92
C ARG A 147 6.89 8.42 11.63
#